data_8f815a150de595162bb702317f56d011
#
_entry.id   8f815a150de595162bb702317f56d011
#
_cell.length_a   1.000
_cell.length_b   1.000
_cell.length_c   1.000
_cell.angle_alpha   90.00
_cell.angle_beta   90.00
_cell.angle_gamma   90.00
#
_symmetry.space_group_name_H-M   'P 1'
#
loop_
_entity.id
_entity.type
_entity.pdbx_description
1 polymer ?
#
loop_
_entity_poly.entity_id
_entity_poly.type
_entity_poly.pdbx_seq_one_letter_code
_entity_poly.pdbx_strand_id
1 'polypeptide(L)'
;TLARPRRQRQMCIRDRLEPWLEEQKKSWGVGYRYEFGGEVEGSGEANASIGAKLPIAGMVIVLLLVWQFNSLRKPTIVLATILFALVGVAIGLVITDRLGLPGGYFGFMTLLGIVSLAGIVINNGIVLIDRIDIEMSENGLEPPHAIIQAAQQRFRPIMLTTATTIASLVPLYAGGEEMFQPMAIAIMAGLLFSTLLTLGFVPLMYSLFYRVSFKDFVYPSG
;
A
#
# COMPACT_ATOMS: atom_id res chain seq x y z
N THR A 1 -19.33 -18.74 22.92
CA THR A 1 -18.81 -19.46 21.72
C THR A 1 -18.63 -18.43 20.62
N LEU A 2 -17.43 -17.85 20.52
CA LEU A 2 -17.03 -16.94 19.47
C LEU A 2 -17.12 -17.66 18.12
N ALA A 3 -18.05 -17.23 17.28
CA ALA A 3 -18.20 -17.74 15.93
C ALA A 3 -16.92 -17.43 15.14
N ARG A 4 -16.09 -18.46 14.88
CA ARG A 4 -14.91 -18.31 14.02
C ARG A 4 -15.35 -17.78 12.65
N PRO A 5 -14.66 -16.79 12.09
CA PRO A 5 -14.97 -16.23 10.78
C PRO A 5 -15.02 -17.36 9.72
N ARG A 6 -15.93 -17.25 8.74
CA ARG A 6 -16.21 -18.30 7.76
C ARG A 6 -14.97 -18.85 7.06
N ARG A 7 -13.96 -18.01 6.81
CA ARG A 7 -12.70 -18.39 6.16
C ARG A 7 -11.81 -19.28 7.02
N GLN A 8 -11.71 -19.04 8.34
CA GLN A 8 -11.03 -19.96 9.24
C GLN A 8 -11.72 -21.33 9.25
N ARG A 9 -13.03 -21.35 9.11
CA ARG A 9 -13.80 -22.58 8.95
C ARG A 9 -13.49 -23.31 7.64
N GLN A 10 -13.34 -22.57 6.54
CA GLN A 10 -12.99 -23.15 5.22
C GLN A 10 -11.54 -23.67 5.19
N MET A 11 -10.57 -22.96 5.78
CA MET A 11 -9.21 -23.46 5.96
C MET A 11 -9.18 -24.73 6.81
N CYS A 12 -9.89 -24.76 7.93
CA CYS A 12 -9.95 -25.96 8.77
C CYS A 12 -10.67 -27.15 8.07
N ILE A 13 -11.61 -26.88 7.20
CA ILE A 13 -12.26 -27.92 6.39
C ILE A 13 -11.30 -28.47 5.35
N ARG A 14 -10.55 -27.61 4.66
CA ARG A 14 -9.55 -28.00 3.68
C ARG A 14 -8.46 -28.83 4.33
N ASP A 15 -7.84 -28.36 5.43
CA ASP A 15 -6.77 -29.03 6.13
C ASP A 15 -7.18 -30.43 6.63
N ARG A 16 -8.49 -30.64 6.81
CA ARG A 16 -9.06 -31.94 7.20
C ARG A 16 -9.42 -32.81 6.01
N LEU A 17 -9.87 -32.21 4.90
CA LEU A 17 -10.27 -32.92 3.69
C LEU A 17 -9.07 -33.35 2.83
N GLU A 18 -8.02 -32.57 2.79
CA GLU A 18 -6.84 -32.83 1.96
C GLU A 18 -6.16 -34.17 2.29
N PRO A 19 -5.85 -34.50 3.57
CA PRO A 19 -5.30 -35.81 3.92
C PRO A 19 -6.25 -36.97 3.61
N TRP A 20 -7.53 -36.75 3.85
CA TRP A 20 -8.56 -37.77 3.59
C TRP A 20 -8.73 -38.01 2.07
N LEU A 21 -8.71 -36.97 1.23
CA LEU A 21 -8.78 -37.09 -0.22
C LEU A 21 -7.50 -37.75 -0.78
N GLU A 22 -6.33 -37.46 -0.22
CA GLU A 22 -5.09 -38.11 -0.58
C GLU A 22 -5.11 -39.63 -0.29
N GLU A 23 -5.73 -40.03 0.81
CA GLU A 23 -5.91 -41.41 1.17
C GLU A 23 -6.90 -42.12 0.22
N GLN A 24 -8.01 -41.46 -0.08
CA GLN A 24 -9.02 -41.98 -1.02
C GLN A 24 -8.50 -42.04 -2.46
N LYS A 25 -7.63 -41.14 -2.89
CA LYS A 25 -7.02 -41.12 -4.21
C LYS A 25 -6.25 -42.41 -4.51
N LYS A 26 -5.72 -43.08 -3.49
CA LYS A 26 -5.05 -44.39 -3.67
C LYS A 26 -6.00 -45.50 -4.13
N SER A 27 -7.28 -45.34 -3.86
CA SER A 27 -8.34 -46.27 -4.27
C SER A 27 -9.00 -45.94 -5.61
N TRP A 28 -8.67 -44.77 -6.20
CA TRP A 28 -9.28 -44.32 -7.44
C TRP A 28 -8.55 -44.94 -8.63
N GLY A 29 -9.28 -45.16 -9.72
CA GLY A 29 -8.72 -45.68 -10.95
C GLY A 29 -7.76 -44.66 -11.63
N VAL A 30 -6.92 -45.17 -12.53
CA VAL A 30 -6.00 -44.34 -13.31
C VAL A 30 -6.79 -43.28 -14.11
N GLY A 31 -6.48 -42.01 -13.89
CA GLY A 31 -7.08 -40.90 -14.62
C GLY A 31 -8.00 -39.98 -13.77
N TYR A 32 -8.31 -40.34 -12.52
CA TYR A 32 -9.07 -39.49 -11.63
C TYR A 32 -8.12 -38.57 -10.84
N ARG A 33 -8.44 -37.24 -10.85
CA ARG A 33 -7.70 -36.21 -10.16
C ARG A 33 -8.70 -35.28 -9.47
N TYR A 34 -8.48 -34.92 -8.20
CA TYR A 34 -9.24 -33.87 -7.55
C TYR A 34 -8.47 -32.56 -7.64
N GLU A 35 -9.19 -31.47 -7.79
CA GLU A 35 -8.66 -30.11 -7.77
C GLU A 35 -9.58 -29.29 -6.86
N PHE A 36 -8.98 -28.47 -5.99
CA PHE A 36 -9.75 -27.53 -5.19
C PHE A 36 -10.05 -26.30 -6.04
N GLY A 37 -11.24 -26.26 -6.64
CA GLY A 37 -11.70 -25.15 -7.46
C GLY A 37 -12.10 -23.91 -6.62
N GLY A 38 -12.47 -22.85 -7.32
CA GLY A 38 -12.98 -21.59 -6.75
C GLY A 38 -11.91 -20.58 -6.37
N GLU A 39 -12.14 -19.81 -5.32
CA GLU A 39 -11.27 -18.71 -4.90
C GLU A 39 -9.83 -19.15 -4.62
N VAL A 40 -9.63 -20.37 -4.12
CA VAL A 40 -8.31 -20.90 -3.74
C VAL A 40 -7.43 -21.17 -4.96
N GLU A 41 -7.98 -21.75 -6.01
CA GLU A 41 -7.27 -22.06 -7.26
C GLU A 41 -6.93 -20.77 -8.00
N GLY A 42 -7.94 -19.92 -8.24
CA GLY A 42 -7.74 -18.64 -8.93
C GLY A 42 -6.78 -17.71 -8.20
N SER A 43 -6.80 -17.69 -6.87
CA SER A 43 -5.86 -16.88 -6.09
C SER A 43 -4.45 -17.46 -6.08
N GLY A 44 -4.29 -18.79 -6.16
CA GLY A 44 -2.98 -19.45 -6.26
C GLY A 44 -2.24 -19.10 -7.54
N GLU A 45 -2.87 -19.26 -8.69
CA GLU A 45 -2.31 -18.91 -10.00
C GLU A 45 -2.04 -17.40 -10.12
N ALA A 46 -2.98 -16.57 -9.65
CA ALA A 46 -2.83 -15.14 -9.67
C ALA A 46 -1.67 -14.67 -8.77
N ASN A 47 -1.51 -15.22 -7.57
CA ASN A 47 -0.39 -14.92 -6.68
C ASN A 47 0.95 -15.28 -7.32
N ALA A 48 1.04 -16.46 -7.95
CA ALA A 48 2.25 -16.89 -8.67
C ALA A 48 2.58 -15.94 -9.84
N SER A 49 1.56 -15.54 -10.61
CA SER A 49 1.70 -14.60 -11.73
C SER A 49 2.11 -13.19 -11.27
N ILE A 50 1.52 -12.70 -10.18
CA ILE A 50 1.89 -11.41 -9.57
C ILE A 50 3.32 -11.48 -9.05
N GLY A 51 3.67 -12.53 -8.30
CA GLY A 51 5.01 -12.72 -7.75
C GLY A 51 6.10 -12.74 -8.82
N ALA A 52 5.83 -13.33 -9.97
CA ALA A 52 6.77 -13.36 -11.11
C ALA A 52 6.91 -11.99 -11.81
N LYS A 53 5.82 -11.21 -11.90
CA LYS A 53 5.79 -9.93 -12.65
C LYS A 53 6.08 -8.70 -11.78
N LEU A 54 5.85 -8.78 -10.47
CA LEU A 54 6.06 -7.66 -9.54
C LEU A 54 7.50 -7.13 -9.54
N PRO A 55 8.57 -7.96 -9.56
CA PRO A 55 9.94 -7.46 -9.64
C PRO A 55 10.21 -6.69 -10.94
N ILE A 56 9.65 -7.16 -12.06
CA ILE A 56 9.81 -6.49 -13.36
C ILE A 56 9.12 -5.12 -13.32
N ALA A 57 7.89 -5.06 -12.84
CA ALA A 57 7.16 -3.81 -12.66
C ALA A 57 7.90 -2.85 -11.72
N GLY A 58 8.43 -3.36 -10.60
CA GLY A 58 9.23 -2.58 -9.67
C GLY A 58 10.48 -1.99 -10.31
N MET A 59 11.20 -2.78 -11.12
CA MET A 59 12.37 -2.30 -11.86
C MET A 59 12.01 -1.18 -12.84
N VAL A 60 10.91 -1.34 -13.59
CA VAL A 60 10.42 -0.31 -14.52
C VAL A 60 10.06 0.98 -13.76
N ILE A 61 9.36 0.87 -12.62
CA ILE A 61 9.03 2.03 -11.78
C ILE A 61 10.30 2.74 -11.31
N VAL A 62 11.30 2.01 -10.82
CA VAL A 62 12.58 2.60 -10.38
C VAL A 62 13.29 3.31 -11.54
N LEU A 63 13.35 2.69 -12.72
CA LEU A 63 13.96 3.32 -13.91
C LEU A 63 13.23 4.60 -14.31
N LEU A 64 11.91 4.60 -14.31
CA LEU A 64 11.09 5.79 -14.61
C LEU A 64 11.33 6.90 -13.57
N LEU A 65 11.40 6.56 -12.28
CA LEU A 65 11.68 7.52 -11.22
C LEU A 65 13.07 8.13 -11.34
N VAL A 66 14.09 7.32 -11.65
CA VAL A 66 15.47 7.80 -11.86
C VAL A 66 15.52 8.71 -13.08
N TRP A 67 14.84 8.35 -14.15
CA TRP A 67 14.76 9.17 -15.36
C TRP A 67 14.02 10.50 -15.10
N GLN A 68 12.90 10.48 -14.39
CA GLN A 68 12.12 11.67 -14.03
C GLN A 68 12.92 12.66 -13.19
N PHE A 69 13.61 12.19 -12.18
CA PHE A 69 14.29 13.07 -11.23
C PHE A 69 15.77 13.33 -11.57
N ASN A 70 16.32 12.65 -12.57
CA ASN A 70 17.75 12.69 -12.93
C ASN A 70 18.67 12.58 -11.70
N SER A 71 18.28 11.78 -10.71
CA SER A 71 18.96 11.62 -9.43
C SER A 71 18.59 10.26 -8.81
N LEU A 72 19.51 9.62 -8.10
CA LEU A 72 19.21 8.37 -7.35
C LEU A 72 18.66 8.65 -5.94
N ARG A 73 18.90 9.83 -5.38
CA ARG A 73 18.50 10.16 -4.00
C ARG A 73 16.98 10.37 -3.87
N LYS A 74 16.38 11.06 -4.83
CA LYS A 74 14.93 11.36 -4.81
C LYS A 74 14.07 10.11 -4.93
N PRO A 75 14.30 9.19 -5.89
CA PRO A 75 13.61 7.91 -5.94
C PRO A 75 13.70 7.10 -4.66
N THR A 76 14.85 7.10 -3.98
CA THR A 76 15.03 6.39 -2.71
C THR A 76 14.10 6.92 -1.63
N ILE A 77 13.88 8.24 -1.56
CA ILE A 77 12.92 8.85 -0.63
C ILE A 77 11.49 8.38 -0.96
N VAL A 78 11.11 8.40 -2.25
CA VAL A 78 9.78 7.94 -2.69
C VAL A 78 9.55 6.47 -2.35
N LEU A 79 10.53 5.61 -2.65
CA LEU A 79 10.42 4.18 -2.36
C LEU A 79 10.34 3.88 -0.85
N ALA A 80 11.02 4.67 -0.02
CA ALA A 80 10.92 4.53 1.43
C ALA A 80 9.49 4.80 1.95
N THR A 81 8.70 5.63 1.28
CA THR A 81 7.31 5.89 1.68
C THR A 81 6.40 4.66 1.52
N ILE A 82 6.74 3.73 0.62
CA ILE A 82 6.00 2.47 0.44
C ILE A 82 6.09 1.62 1.71
N LEU A 83 7.24 1.62 2.39
CA LEU A 83 7.41 0.86 3.64
C LEU A 83 6.43 1.34 4.72
N PHE A 84 6.18 2.65 4.80
CA PHE A 84 5.19 3.18 5.73
C PHE A 84 3.76 2.79 5.35
N ALA A 85 3.45 2.72 4.05
CA ALA A 85 2.16 2.23 3.60
C ALA A 85 1.94 0.77 4.01
N LEU A 86 2.96 -0.08 3.89
CA LEU A 86 2.88 -1.48 4.32
C LEU A 86 2.67 -1.61 5.84
N VAL A 87 3.36 -0.78 6.64
CA VAL A 87 3.14 -0.73 8.09
C VAL A 87 1.69 -0.30 8.39
N GLY A 88 1.18 0.70 7.69
CA GLY A 88 -0.22 1.14 7.81
C GLY A 88 -1.22 0.04 7.48
N VAL A 89 -0.98 -0.73 6.42
CA VAL A 89 -1.80 -1.90 6.07
C VAL A 89 -1.77 -2.95 7.19
N ALA A 90 -0.59 -3.30 7.68
CA ALA A 90 -0.45 -4.29 8.75
C ALA A 90 -1.19 -3.85 10.02
N ILE A 91 -1.04 -2.60 10.42
CA ILE A 91 -1.76 -2.02 11.57
C ILE A 91 -3.28 -2.07 11.33
N GLY A 92 -3.74 -1.66 10.15
CA GLY A 92 -5.16 -1.67 9.80
C GLY A 92 -5.78 -3.06 9.86
N LEU A 93 -5.12 -4.07 9.29
CA LEU A 93 -5.59 -5.45 9.34
C LEU A 93 -5.62 -6.00 10.78
N VAL A 94 -4.58 -5.75 11.57
CA VAL A 94 -4.51 -6.19 12.98
C VAL A 94 -5.60 -5.53 13.82
N ILE A 95 -5.83 -4.24 13.67
CA ILE A 95 -6.88 -3.52 14.40
C ILE A 95 -8.26 -4.10 14.04
N THR A 96 -8.52 -4.31 12.75
CA THR A 96 -9.79 -4.86 12.26
C THR A 96 -10.04 -6.27 12.81
N ASP A 97 -9.01 -7.12 12.80
CA ASP A 97 -9.07 -8.48 13.35
C ASP A 97 -9.33 -8.46 14.87
N ARG A 98 -8.62 -7.60 15.63
CA ARG A 98 -8.78 -7.46 17.09
C ARG A 98 -10.14 -6.94 17.49
N LEU A 99 -10.75 -6.07 16.69
CA LEU A 99 -12.11 -5.57 16.90
C LEU A 99 -13.18 -6.58 16.49
N GLY A 100 -12.82 -7.72 15.92
CA GLY A 100 -13.75 -8.72 15.40
C GLY A 100 -14.55 -8.25 14.19
N LEU A 101 -14.05 -7.23 13.48
CA LEU A 101 -14.66 -6.72 12.27
C LEU A 101 -14.29 -7.59 11.06
N PRO A 102 -15.17 -7.71 10.06
CA PRO A 102 -14.90 -8.51 8.88
C PRO A 102 -13.76 -7.89 8.03
N GLY A 103 -12.95 -8.74 7.39
CA GLY A 103 -11.91 -8.33 6.44
C GLY A 103 -10.52 -8.14 7.05
N GLY A 104 -10.32 -8.33 8.36
CA GLY A 104 -9.01 -8.22 9.02
C GLY A 104 -8.06 -9.39 8.76
N TYR A 105 -7.94 -9.86 7.51
CA TYR A 105 -7.07 -10.98 7.17
C TYR A 105 -6.22 -10.68 5.92
N PHE A 106 -5.06 -11.32 5.85
CA PHE A 106 -4.20 -11.24 4.67
C PHE A 106 -4.64 -12.29 3.64
N GLY A 107 -4.97 -11.86 2.44
CA GLY A 107 -5.40 -12.71 1.34
C GLY A 107 -5.04 -12.10 -0.02
N PHE A 108 -5.48 -12.75 -1.09
CA PHE A 108 -5.26 -12.28 -2.45
C PHE A 108 -5.77 -10.84 -2.67
N MET A 109 -6.97 -10.54 -2.19
CA MET A 109 -7.54 -9.19 -2.31
C MET A 109 -6.75 -8.14 -1.52
N THR A 110 -6.19 -8.51 -0.35
CA THR A 110 -5.27 -7.64 0.39
C THR A 110 -4.02 -7.33 -0.41
N LEU A 111 -3.46 -8.34 -1.10
CA LEU A 111 -2.28 -8.15 -1.96
C LEU A 111 -2.57 -7.18 -3.11
N LEU A 112 -3.73 -7.32 -3.78
CA LEU A 112 -4.16 -6.37 -4.80
C LEU A 112 -4.32 -4.94 -4.23
N GLY A 113 -4.88 -4.83 -3.03
CA GLY A 113 -4.96 -3.56 -2.30
C GLY A 113 -3.60 -2.93 -2.06
N ILE A 114 -2.61 -3.70 -1.64
CA ILE A 114 -1.23 -3.24 -1.41
C ILE A 114 -0.59 -2.76 -2.71
N VAL A 115 -0.73 -3.49 -3.81
CA VAL A 115 -0.18 -3.09 -5.12
C VAL A 115 -0.81 -1.78 -5.60
N SER A 116 -2.13 -1.64 -5.47
CA SER A 116 -2.85 -0.42 -5.82
C SER A 116 -2.43 0.76 -4.93
N LEU A 117 -2.32 0.52 -3.61
CA LEU A 117 -1.87 1.51 -2.63
C LEU A 117 -0.46 2.01 -2.94
N ALA A 118 0.47 1.12 -3.31
CA ALA A 118 1.84 1.50 -3.66
C ALA A 118 1.86 2.54 -4.80
N GLY A 119 1.04 2.36 -5.84
CA GLY A 119 0.91 3.34 -6.93
C GLY A 119 0.44 4.72 -6.44
N ILE A 120 -0.56 4.76 -5.55
CA ILE A 120 -1.09 6.02 -4.99
C ILE A 120 -0.02 6.73 -4.14
N VAL A 121 0.70 5.98 -3.31
CA VAL A 121 1.73 6.52 -2.41
C VAL A 121 2.94 7.04 -3.18
N ILE A 122 3.39 6.29 -4.20
CA ILE A 122 4.46 6.74 -5.11
C ILE A 122 4.07 8.06 -5.78
N ASN A 123 2.86 8.15 -6.33
CA ASN A 123 2.38 9.36 -6.97
C ASN A 123 2.38 10.56 -6.01
N ASN A 124 1.91 10.40 -4.77
CA ASN A 124 1.94 11.46 -3.76
C ASN A 124 3.37 11.90 -3.42
N GLY A 125 4.31 10.95 -3.33
CA GLY A 125 5.73 11.23 -3.11
C GLY A 125 6.38 11.99 -4.25
N ILE A 126 6.12 11.59 -5.50
CA ILE A 126 6.62 12.25 -6.71
C ILE A 126 6.17 13.71 -6.73
N VAL A 127 4.86 13.95 -6.59
CA VAL A 127 4.27 15.29 -6.66
C VAL A 127 4.80 16.22 -5.57
N LEU A 128 5.12 15.69 -4.38
CA LEU A 128 5.68 16.48 -3.30
C LEU A 128 7.15 16.86 -3.58
N ILE A 129 7.97 15.93 -4.04
CA ILE A 129 9.39 16.18 -4.36
C ILE A 129 9.50 17.11 -5.56
N ASP A 130 8.69 16.89 -6.60
CA ASP A 130 8.65 17.75 -7.79
C ASP A 130 8.29 19.21 -7.41
N ARG A 131 7.36 19.39 -6.47
CA ARG A 131 7.04 20.73 -5.98
C ARG A 131 8.19 21.40 -5.23
N ILE A 132 8.98 20.66 -4.46
CA ILE A 132 10.19 21.20 -3.82
C ILE A 132 11.17 21.68 -4.88
N ASP A 133 11.36 20.89 -5.95
CA ASP A 133 12.27 21.27 -7.04
C ASP A 133 11.81 22.53 -7.79
N ILE A 134 10.52 22.66 -8.05
CA ILE A 134 9.93 23.86 -8.68
C ILE A 134 10.15 25.09 -7.80
N GLU A 135 9.89 24.99 -6.49
CA GLU A 135 10.10 26.13 -5.57
C GLU A 135 11.56 26.60 -5.52
N MET A 136 12.52 25.69 -5.67
CA MET A 136 13.94 26.02 -5.72
C MET A 136 14.36 26.58 -7.08
N SER A 137 13.88 25.99 -8.19
CA SER A 137 14.36 26.33 -9.54
C SER A 137 13.66 27.53 -10.16
N GLU A 138 12.34 27.65 -10.00
CA GLU A 138 11.55 28.70 -10.62
C GLU A 138 11.34 29.92 -9.70
N ASN A 139 11.10 29.67 -8.41
CA ASN A 139 10.87 30.74 -7.44
C ASN A 139 12.17 31.21 -6.75
N GLY A 140 13.30 30.53 -7.00
CA GLY A 140 14.60 30.92 -6.46
C GLY A 140 14.69 30.87 -4.93
N LEU A 141 13.80 30.09 -4.29
CA LEU A 141 13.76 29.99 -2.83
C LEU A 141 14.94 29.20 -2.29
N GLU A 142 15.46 29.62 -1.15
CA GLU A 142 16.44 28.82 -0.42
C GLU A 142 15.86 27.47 -0.01
N PRO A 143 16.68 26.41 0.03
CA PRO A 143 16.21 25.05 0.30
C PRO A 143 15.30 24.91 1.52
N PRO A 144 15.54 25.54 2.70
CA PRO A 144 14.65 25.44 3.84
C PRO A 144 13.25 26.00 3.58
N HIS A 145 13.17 27.15 2.90
CA HIS A 145 11.91 27.81 2.56
C HIS A 145 11.16 27.02 1.49
N ALA A 146 11.84 26.53 0.46
CA ALA A 146 11.27 25.73 -0.60
C ALA A 146 10.61 24.44 -0.07
N ILE A 147 11.27 23.74 0.86
CA ILE A 147 10.73 22.50 1.47
C ILE A 147 9.44 22.78 2.24
N ILE A 148 9.45 23.81 3.08
CA ILE A 148 8.28 24.14 3.91
C ILE A 148 7.13 24.64 3.04
N GLN A 149 7.40 25.50 2.09
CA GLN A 149 6.38 26.05 1.18
C GLN A 149 5.76 24.95 0.31
N ALA A 150 6.56 24.06 -0.27
CA ALA A 150 6.07 22.93 -1.03
C ALA A 150 5.18 22.01 -0.18
N ALA A 151 5.59 21.69 1.05
CA ALA A 151 4.79 20.90 1.97
C ALA A 151 3.45 21.55 2.31
N GLN A 152 3.43 22.85 2.58
CA GLN A 152 2.19 23.61 2.86
C GLN A 152 1.25 23.65 1.67
N GLN A 153 1.77 23.90 0.47
CA GLN A 153 0.95 23.99 -0.75
C GLN A 153 0.34 22.63 -1.11
N ARG A 154 1.07 21.53 -0.88
CA ARG A 154 0.61 20.17 -1.20
C ARG A 154 -0.21 19.51 -0.08
N PHE A 155 -0.19 20.05 1.12
CA PHE A 155 -0.94 19.50 2.25
C PHE A 155 -2.44 19.36 1.94
N ARG A 156 -3.08 20.45 1.51
CA ARG A 156 -4.52 20.45 1.22
C ARG A 156 -4.93 19.48 0.11
N PRO A 157 -4.29 19.50 -1.09
CA PRO A 157 -4.62 18.54 -2.15
C PRO A 157 -4.43 17.08 -1.74
N ILE A 158 -3.32 16.73 -1.07
CA ILE A 158 -3.05 15.35 -0.66
C ILE A 158 -4.06 14.89 0.40
N MET A 159 -4.39 15.73 1.39
CA MET A 159 -5.40 15.40 2.40
C MET A 159 -6.79 15.23 1.78
N LEU A 160 -7.15 16.06 0.80
CA LEU A 160 -8.43 15.97 0.11
C LEU A 160 -8.54 14.67 -0.70
N THR A 161 -7.50 14.32 -1.48
CA THR A 161 -7.49 13.07 -2.27
C THR A 161 -7.54 11.85 -1.36
N THR A 162 -6.82 11.86 -0.25
CA THR A 162 -6.87 10.79 0.76
C THR A 162 -8.27 10.65 1.36
N ALA A 163 -8.88 11.75 1.78
CA ALA A 163 -10.22 11.75 2.36
C ALA A 163 -11.27 11.26 1.34
N THR A 164 -11.22 11.72 0.11
CA THR A 164 -12.16 11.27 -0.95
C THR A 164 -11.97 9.80 -1.31
N THR A 165 -10.73 9.31 -1.37
CA THR A 165 -10.46 7.88 -1.63
C THR A 165 -10.98 7.02 -0.49
N ILE A 166 -10.73 7.39 0.76
CA ILE A 166 -11.26 6.67 1.92
C ILE A 166 -12.79 6.69 1.90
N ALA A 167 -13.41 7.85 1.68
CA ALA A 167 -14.86 7.98 1.63
C ALA A 167 -15.50 7.12 0.52
N SER A 168 -14.84 6.99 -0.65
CA SER A 168 -15.31 6.14 -1.74
C SER A 168 -15.20 4.63 -1.45
N LEU A 169 -14.29 4.22 -0.57
CA LEU A 169 -14.10 2.83 -0.17
C LEU A 169 -15.00 2.39 0.99
N VAL A 170 -15.55 3.35 1.76
CA VAL A 170 -16.49 3.04 2.85
C VAL A 170 -17.71 2.24 2.37
N PRO A 171 -18.42 2.60 1.30
CA PRO A 171 -19.53 1.80 0.82
C PRO A 171 -19.12 0.41 0.31
N LEU A 172 -17.91 0.28 -0.26
CA LEU A 172 -17.37 -1.02 -0.66
C LEU A 172 -17.11 -1.91 0.56
N TYR A 173 -16.64 -1.34 1.67
CA TYR A 173 -16.43 -2.06 2.91
C TYR A 173 -17.75 -2.44 3.59
N ALA A 174 -18.73 -1.52 3.65
CA ALA A 174 -19.95 -1.71 4.41
C ALA A 174 -21.03 -2.50 3.65
N GLY A 175 -21.11 -2.37 2.33
CA GLY A 175 -22.15 -2.96 1.48
C GLY A 175 -21.63 -3.87 0.37
N GLY A 176 -20.30 -4.02 0.23
CA GLY A 176 -19.68 -4.90 -0.76
C GLY A 176 -19.67 -6.38 -0.33
N GLU A 177 -19.29 -7.24 -1.26
CA GLU A 177 -19.05 -8.65 -0.96
C GLU A 177 -17.91 -8.82 0.04
N GLU A 178 -18.02 -9.80 0.93
CA GLU A 178 -17.00 -10.12 1.96
C GLU A 178 -15.59 -10.27 1.37
N MET A 179 -15.49 -10.62 0.09
CA MET A 179 -14.22 -10.80 -0.63
C MET A 179 -13.43 -9.49 -0.80
N PHE A 180 -14.09 -8.34 -0.99
CA PHE A 180 -13.44 -7.05 -1.23
C PHE A 180 -13.11 -6.27 0.04
N GLN A 181 -13.66 -6.66 1.18
CA GLN A 181 -13.44 -5.98 2.46
C GLN A 181 -11.97 -5.89 2.86
N PRO A 182 -11.14 -6.96 2.73
CA PRO A 182 -9.71 -6.88 3.06
C PRO A 182 -8.94 -5.91 2.18
N MET A 183 -9.32 -5.80 0.90
CA MET A 183 -8.74 -4.84 -0.04
C MET A 183 -9.07 -3.40 0.38
N ALA A 184 -10.34 -3.14 0.71
CA ALA A 184 -10.76 -1.81 1.16
C ALA A 184 -10.04 -1.38 2.44
N ILE A 185 -9.91 -2.27 3.43
CA ILE A 185 -9.16 -2.01 4.67
C ILE A 185 -7.69 -1.72 4.38
N ALA A 186 -7.04 -2.55 3.54
CA ALA A 186 -5.65 -2.37 3.18
C ALA A 186 -5.39 -0.99 2.56
N ILE A 187 -6.24 -0.56 1.63
CA ILE A 187 -6.10 0.74 0.98
C ILE A 187 -6.43 1.88 1.97
N MET A 188 -7.53 1.81 2.71
CA MET A 188 -7.95 2.87 3.64
C MET A 188 -6.92 3.09 4.74
N ALA A 189 -6.53 2.03 5.46
CA ALA A 189 -5.58 2.13 6.57
C ALA A 189 -4.18 2.47 6.08
N GLY A 190 -3.71 1.82 5.02
CA GLY A 190 -2.40 2.09 4.44
C GLY A 190 -2.28 3.50 3.89
N LEU A 191 -3.32 4.00 3.20
CA LEU A 191 -3.33 5.36 2.65
C LEU A 191 -3.38 6.42 3.76
N LEU A 192 -4.22 6.24 4.78
CA LEU A 192 -4.30 7.15 5.91
C LEU A 192 -2.94 7.27 6.62
N PHE A 193 -2.35 6.12 6.97
CA PHE A 193 -1.08 6.07 7.69
C PHE A 193 0.08 6.61 6.85
N SER A 194 0.18 6.18 5.58
CA SER A 194 1.23 6.65 4.68
C SER A 194 1.13 8.15 4.41
N THR A 195 -0.08 8.69 4.23
CA THR A 195 -0.27 10.12 3.96
C THR A 195 0.22 10.98 5.12
N LEU A 196 -0.16 10.62 6.36
CA LEU A 196 0.29 11.34 7.56
C LEU A 196 1.81 11.32 7.70
N LEU A 197 2.42 10.15 7.48
CA LEU A 197 3.88 10.02 7.57
C LEU A 197 4.59 10.67 6.37
N THR A 198 4.11 10.52 5.16
CA THR A 198 4.76 11.06 3.96
C THR A 198 4.86 12.59 4.02
N LEU A 199 3.83 13.27 4.50
CA LEU A 199 3.83 14.73 4.65
C LEU A 199 4.92 15.25 5.61
N GLY A 200 5.29 14.46 6.62
CA GLY A 200 6.40 14.79 7.53
C GLY A 200 7.74 14.19 7.09
N PHE A 201 7.71 12.93 6.66
CA PHE A 201 8.92 12.15 6.34
C PHE A 201 9.64 12.63 5.08
N VAL A 202 8.91 12.95 4.00
CA VAL A 202 9.53 13.38 2.73
C VAL A 202 10.31 14.68 2.91
N PRO A 203 9.76 15.75 3.52
CA PRO A 203 10.52 16.95 3.83
C PRO A 203 11.74 16.69 4.73
N LEU A 204 11.57 15.84 5.74
CA LEU A 204 12.66 15.48 6.64
C LEU A 204 13.79 14.73 5.92
N MET A 205 13.45 13.71 5.14
CA MET A 205 14.42 12.94 4.37
C MET A 205 15.11 13.80 3.30
N TYR A 206 14.35 14.67 2.65
CA TYR A 206 14.91 15.61 1.68
C TYR A 206 15.96 16.50 2.34
N SER A 207 15.66 17.08 3.50
CA SER A 207 16.59 17.93 4.25
C SER A 207 17.84 17.16 4.70
N LEU A 208 17.69 15.90 5.11
CA LEU A 208 18.80 15.04 5.54
C LEU A 208 19.73 14.66 4.37
N PHE A 209 19.15 14.22 3.24
CA PHE A 209 19.94 13.81 2.06
C PHE A 209 20.68 14.97 1.39
N TYR A 210 20.10 16.17 1.43
CA TYR A 210 20.70 17.38 0.87
C TYR A 210 21.43 18.24 1.91
N ARG A 211 21.50 17.78 3.18
CA ARG A 211 22.17 18.44 4.31
C ARG A 211 21.74 19.91 4.47
N VAL A 212 20.45 20.15 4.33
CA VAL A 212 19.87 21.49 4.46
C VAL A 212 19.92 21.92 5.93
N SER A 213 20.55 23.08 6.21
CA SER A 213 20.62 23.65 7.57
C SER A 213 19.43 24.56 7.81
N PHE A 214 18.71 24.35 8.91
CA PHE A 214 17.60 25.21 9.36
C PHE A 214 18.02 26.20 10.45
N LYS A 215 19.35 26.40 10.70
CA LYS A 215 19.84 27.22 11.81
C LYS A 215 19.46 28.70 11.70
N ASP A 216 19.33 29.21 10.47
CA ASP A 216 19.03 30.61 10.20
C ASP A 216 17.61 30.81 9.65
N PHE A 217 16.74 29.80 9.86
CA PHE A 217 15.38 29.85 9.36
C PHE A 217 14.54 30.83 10.16
N VAL A 218 14.19 31.96 9.56
CA VAL A 218 13.21 32.94 10.09
C VAL A 218 11.92 32.79 9.30
N TYR A 219 10.82 32.51 10.00
CA TYR A 219 9.52 32.44 9.35
C TYR A 219 9.15 33.85 8.85
N PRO A 220 8.84 34.06 7.58
CA PRO A 220 8.35 35.35 7.12
C PRO A 220 7.04 35.61 7.84
N SER A 221 7.04 36.55 8.80
CA SER A 221 5.84 37.07 9.41
C SER A 221 5.04 37.77 8.34
N GLY A 222 3.94 37.16 7.90
CA GLY A 222 2.99 37.71 6.95
C GLY A 222 2.25 38.94 7.51
#